data_5b23ff0cbadcd75a6d5e55625a7f2194
#
_entry.id   5b23ff0cbadcd75a6d5e55625a7f2194
#
_cell.length_a   1.000
_cell.length_b   1.000
_cell.length_c   1.000
_cell.angle_alpha   90.00
_cell.angle_beta   90.00
_cell.angle_gamma   90.00
#
_symmetry.space_group_name_H-M   'P 1'
#
loop_
_entity.id
_entity.type
_entity.pdbx_description
1 polymer ?
#
loop_
_entity_poly.entity_id
_entity_poly.type
_entity_poly.pdbx_seq_one_letter_code
_entity_poly.pdbx_strand_id
1 'polypeptide(L)'
;MKKYLISFALAFMSLTAFAQADYEKIMTEKIAKTETCKTPEEFQTLANDFQRIGSKESSKWLPPYYAAFSQIQKGRLMMRNGNMQSLDETAGEADKYLAMAQNLAGADNAEIHLLRKIAASLRMMVNPAQRYMTDGAKATEEMGIAEKLDPSNPRVALIKAEDVYFTPEQYGGSKTKGLEMFKEALAKFNAYKPKTSLDPNWGKTEAEYFLSMPAK
;
A
#
# COMPACT_ATOMS: atom_id res chain seq x y z
N MET A 1 2.37 -44.91 25.07
CA MET A 1 2.86 -43.52 25.00
C MET A 1 3.11 -43.01 23.58
N LYS A 2 3.84 -43.71 22.68
CA LYS A 2 4.09 -43.22 21.30
C LYS A 2 2.83 -42.98 20.46
N LYS A 3 1.77 -43.82 20.60
CA LYS A 3 0.49 -43.68 19.84
C LYS A 3 -0.28 -42.41 20.21
N TYR A 4 -0.28 -42.00 21.47
CA TYR A 4 -0.94 -40.77 21.93
C TYR A 4 -0.21 -39.50 21.53
N LEU A 5 1.13 -39.55 21.42
CA LEU A 5 1.95 -38.44 20.92
C LEU A 5 1.68 -38.15 19.44
N ILE A 6 1.51 -39.21 18.62
CA ILE A 6 1.20 -39.07 17.18
C ILE A 6 -0.22 -38.52 16.98
N SER A 7 -1.21 -38.96 17.78
CA SER A 7 -2.59 -38.45 17.70
C SER A 7 -2.66 -36.98 18.13
N PHE A 8 -1.90 -36.57 19.13
CA PHE A 8 -1.84 -35.18 19.58
C PHE A 8 -1.18 -34.26 18.55
N ALA A 9 -0.11 -34.73 17.89
CA ALA A 9 0.56 -33.98 16.82
C ALA A 9 -0.33 -33.80 15.58
N LEU A 10 -1.11 -34.81 15.18
CA LEU A 10 -2.06 -34.73 14.08
C LEU A 10 -3.24 -33.78 14.38
N ALA A 11 -3.74 -33.77 15.61
CA ALA A 11 -4.80 -32.84 16.04
C ALA A 11 -4.30 -31.38 16.08
N PHE A 12 -3.04 -31.15 16.47
CA PHE A 12 -2.45 -29.81 16.48
C PHE A 12 -2.21 -29.28 15.07
N MET A 13 -1.76 -30.12 14.12
CA MET A 13 -1.61 -29.75 12.70
C MET A 13 -2.95 -29.39 12.04
N SER A 14 -4.05 -30.06 12.38
CA SER A 14 -5.35 -29.75 11.83
C SER A 14 -5.87 -28.39 12.30
N LEU A 15 -5.69 -28.04 13.57
CA LEU A 15 -6.13 -26.76 14.13
C LEU A 15 -5.38 -25.56 13.49
N THR A 16 -4.08 -25.68 13.24
CA THR A 16 -3.31 -24.62 12.58
C THR A 16 -3.69 -24.45 11.10
N ALA A 17 -4.02 -25.52 10.41
CA ALA A 17 -4.47 -25.46 9.01
C ALA A 17 -5.83 -24.75 8.87
N PHE A 18 -6.78 -25.00 9.77
CA PHE A 18 -8.08 -24.32 9.78
C PHE A 18 -7.92 -22.81 10.09
N ALA A 19 -7.10 -22.44 11.08
CA ALA A 19 -6.85 -21.05 11.41
C ALA A 19 -6.19 -20.28 10.25
N GLN A 20 -5.27 -20.91 9.54
CA GLN A 20 -4.64 -20.33 8.35
C GLN A 20 -5.63 -20.12 7.20
N ALA A 21 -6.53 -21.11 6.95
CA ALA A 21 -7.55 -21.00 5.91
C ALA A 21 -8.54 -19.88 6.20
N ASP A 22 -8.96 -19.71 7.45
CA ASP A 22 -9.84 -18.62 7.88
C ASP A 22 -9.15 -17.24 7.73
N TYR A 23 -7.87 -17.13 8.10
CA TYR A 23 -7.07 -15.93 7.89
C TYR A 23 -7.00 -15.55 6.40
N GLU A 24 -6.62 -16.48 5.54
CA GLU A 24 -6.50 -16.23 4.10
C GLU A 24 -7.84 -15.80 3.48
N LYS A 25 -8.93 -16.46 3.85
CA LYS A 25 -10.27 -16.12 3.39
C LYS A 25 -10.66 -14.70 3.79
N ILE A 26 -10.54 -14.37 5.08
CA ILE A 26 -10.90 -13.04 5.59
C ILE A 26 -10.02 -11.95 4.96
N MET A 27 -8.71 -12.17 4.85
CA MET A 27 -7.80 -11.21 4.22
C MET A 27 -8.16 -11.01 2.75
N THR A 28 -8.40 -12.07 1.98
CA THR A 28 -8.79 -11.98 0.56
C THR A 28 -10.07 -11.16 0.39
N GLU A 29 -11.09 -11.39 1.21
CA GLU A 29 -12.34 -10.63 1.18
C GLU A 29 -12.11 -9.13 1.48
N LYS A 30 -11.25 -8.81 2.45
CA LYS A 30 -10.96 -7.42 2.82
C LYS A 30 -10.03 -6.72 1.80
N ILE A 31 -9.05 -7.42 1.26
CA ILE A 31 -8.17 -6.88 0.21
C ILE A 31 -9.00 -6.51 -1.03
N ALA A 32 -9.92 -7.37 -1.47
CA ALA A 32 -10.80 -7.06 -2.60
C ALA A 32 -11.65 -5.79 -2.38
N LYS A 33 -12.02 -5.46 -1.13
CA LYS A 33 -12.75 -4.24 -0.81
C LYS A 33 -11.94 -2.95 -1.03
N THR A 34 -10.59 -3.01 -1.02
CA THR A 34 -9.77 -1.82 -1.25
C THR A 34 -10.04 -1.17 -2.61
N GLU A 35 -10.44 -1.95 -3.61
CA GLU A 35 -10.75 -1.47 -4.97
C GLU A 35 -12.19 -0.97 -5.11
N THR A 36 -13.06 -1.30 -4.17
CA THR A 36 -14.50 -0.99 -4.26
C THR A 36 -14.94 0.13 -3.33
N CYS A 37 -14.16 0.48 -2.31
CA CYS A 37 -14.42 1.61 -1.41
C CYS A 37 -14.46 2.94 -2.19
N LYS A 38 -15.47 3.76 -1.88
CA LYS A 38 -15.73 5.05 -2.57
C LYS A 38 -15.78 6.24 -1.63
N THR A 39 -15.84 6.02 -0.32
CA THR A 39 -15.91 7.08 0.68
C THR A 39 -14.76 6.98 1.70
N PRO A 40 -14.37 8.11 2.34
CA PRO A 40 -13.38 8.10 3.40
C PRO A 40 -13.77 7.19 4.58
N GLU A 41 -15.06 7.10 4.89
CA GLU A 41 -15.62 6.29 5.97
C GLU A 41 -15.51 4.79 5.69
N GLU A 42 -15.71 4.38 4.43
CA GLU A 42 -15.51 2.99 4.00
C GLU A 42 -14.04 2.58 4.13
N PHE A 43 -13.10 3.44 3.73
CA PHE A 43 -11.68 3.19 3.93
C PHE A 43 -11.29 3.17 5.41
N GLN A 44 -11.88 4.05 6.25
CA GLN A 44 -11.66 4.01 7.70
C GLN A 44 -12.15 2.69 8.31
N THR A 45 -13.33 2.24 7.91
CA THR A 45 -13.89 0.96 8.35
C THR A 45 -12.99 -0.20 7.95
N LEU A 46 -12.48 -0.17 6.72
CA LEU A 46 -11.58 -1.19 6.20
C LEU A 46 -10.23 -1.21 6.95
N ALA A 47 -9.67 -0.04 7.28
CA ALA A 47 -8.47 0.04 8.11
C ALA A 47 -8.69 -0.58 9.50
N ASN A 48 -9.85 -0.31 10.12
CA ASN A 48 -10.22 -0.89 11.41
C ASN A 48 -10.41 -2.42 11.32
N ASP A 49 -10.92 -2.91 10.19
CA ASP A 49 -11.05 -4.35 9.94
C ASP A 49 -9.68 -5.03 9.88
N PHE A 50 -8.75 -4.47 9.11
CA PHE A 50 -7.37 -4.98 9.04
C PHE A 50 -6.66 -4.89 10.41
N GLN A 51 -6.87 -3.83 11.17
CA GLN A 51 -6.35 -3.73 12.54
C GLN A 51 -6.86 -4.87 13.43
N ARG A 52 -8.16 -5.19 13.37
CA ARG A 52 -8.74 -6.32 14.13
C ARG A 52 -8.17 -7.66 13.70
N ILE A 53 -7.92 -7.86 12.40
CA ILE A 53 -7.24 -9.06 11.90
C ILE A 53 -5.82 -9.12 12.47
N GLY A 54 -5.05 -8.04 12.39
CA GLY A 54 -3.69 -7.96 12.93
C GLY A 54 -3.61 -8.20 14.44
N SER A 55 -4.63 -7.80 15.19
CA SER A 55 -4.70 -8.08 16.64
C SER A 55 -4.86 -9.57 16.94
N LYS A 56 -5.49 -10.35 16.07
CA LYS A 56 -5.62 -11.80 16.17
C LYS A 56 -4.41 -12.52 15.61
N GLU A 57 -3.87 -12.03 14.51
CA GLU A 57 -2.76 -12.59 13.75
C GLU A 57 -1.48 -11.78 13.99
N SER A 58 -1.07 -11.66 15.25
CA SER A 58 -0.05 -10.73 15.73
C SER A 58 1.36 -10.95 15.18
N SER A 59 1.61 -12.03 14.44
CA SER A 59 2.89 -12.33 13.77
C SER A 59 2.90 -11.99 12.27
N LYS A 60 1.76 -11.54 11.70
CA LYS A 60 1.61 -11.29 10.26
C LYS A 60 1.76 -9.80 9.97
N TRP A 61 2.62 -9.44 9.01
CA TRP A 61 2.85 -8.04 8.61
C TRP A 61 1.80 -7.47 7.65
N LEU A 62 1.10 -8.33 6.91
CA LEU A 62 0.13 -7.92 5.90
C LEU A 62 -1.10 -7.19 6.47
N PRO A 63 -1.71 -7.59 7.60
CA PRO A 63 -2.84 -6.83 8.14
C PRO A 63 -2.49 -5.37 8.46
N PRO A 64 -1.44 -5.02 9.19
CA PRO A 64 -1.09 -3.62 9.40
C PRO A 64 -0.64 -2.91 8.10
N TYR A 65 -0.03 -3.60 7.14
CA TYR A 65 0.24 -3.03 5.82
C TYR A 65 -1.05 -2.58 5.11
N TYR A 66 -2.08 -3.43 5.06
CA TYR A 66 -3.35 -3.08 4.41
C TYR A 66 -4.17 -2.08 5.23
N ALA A 67 -4.02 -2.02 6.55
CA ALA A 67 -4.57 -0.95 7.36
C ALA A 67 -3.96 0.41 6.96
N ALA A 68 -2.63 0.47 6.80
CA ALA A 68 -1.93 1.65 6.32
C ALA A 68 -2.35 2.02 4.90
N PHE A 69 -2.42 1.05 3.99
CA PHE A 69 -2.89 1.25 2.62
C PHE A 69 -4.30 1.85 2.59
N SER A 70 -5.21 1.35 3.43
CA SER A 70 -6.57 1.88 3.54
C SER A 70 -6.58 3.34 4.01
N GLN A 71 -5.75 3.71 4.99
CA GLN A 71 -5.60 5.11 5.43
C GLN A 71 -5.02 5.99 4.32
N ILE A 72 -4.04 5.50 3.57
CA ILE A 72 -3.47 6.22 2.43
C ILE A 72 -4.54 6.45 1.35
N GLN A 73 -5.33 5.45 1.00
CA GLN A 73 -6.40 5.60 0.01
C GLN A 73 -7.50 6.56 0.49
N LYS A 74 -7.83 6.54 1.79
CA LYS A 74 -8.69 7.56 2.42
C LYS A 74 -8.10 8.96 2.20
N GLY A 75 -6.82 9.17 2.50
CA GLY A 75 -6.14 10.45 2.32
C GLY A 75 -6.12 10.89 0.85
N ARG A 76 -5.81 9.99 -0.08
CA ARG A 76 -5.84 10.28 -1.52
C ARG A 76 -7.24 10.70 -2.00
N LEU A 77 -8.28 10.05 -1.50
CA LEU A 77 -9.67 10.42 -1.80
C LEU A 77 -10.03 11.79 -1.21
N MET A 78 -9.66 12.06 0.04
CA MET A 78 -9.88 13.35 0.69
C MET A 78 -9.17 14.49 -0.05
N MET A 79 -7.92 14.26 -0.47
CA MET A 79 -7.15 15.20 -1.29
C MET A 79 -7.86 15.50 -2.61
N ARG A 80 -8.35 14.50 -3.33
CA ARG A 80 -9.12 14.67 -4.58
C ARG A 80 -10.40 15.48 -4.38
N ASN A 81 -11.01 15.35 -3.21
CA ASN A 81 -12.23 16.09 -2.83
C ASN A 81 -11.93 17.49 -2.25
N GLY A 82 -10.66 17.93 -2.26
CA GLY A 82 -10.25 19.26 -1.75
C GLY A 82 -10.11 19.36 -0.24
N ASN A 83 -10.27 18.27 0.51
CA ASN A 83 -10.08 18.24 1.96
C ASN A 83 -8.62 17.98 2.32
N MET A 84 -7.82 19.05 2.44
CA MET A 84 -6.41 18.97 2.76
C MET A 84 -6.11 18.94 4.27
N GLN A 85 -7.02 19.44 5.10
CA GLN A 85 -6.75 19.64 6.53
C GLN A 85 -6.57 18.34 7.32
N SER A 86 -7.25 17.29 6.91
CA SER A 86 -7.20 15.97 7.58
C SER A 86 -6.11 15.04 7.06
N LEU A 87 -5.28 15.49 6.10
CA LEU A 87 -4.23 14.64 5.52
C LEU A 87 -3.13 14.31 6.52
N ASP A 88 -2.78 15.23 7.42
CA ASP A 88 -1.77 14.99 8.47
C ASP A 88 -2.19 13.88 9.42
N GLU A 89 -3.44 13.92 9.88
CA GLU A 89 -3.98 12.87 10.74
C GLU A 89 -4.00 11.52 10.02
N THR A 90 -4.52 11.51 8.79
CA THR A 90 -4.64 10.30 7.98
C THR A 90 -3.27 9.68 7.67
N ALA A 91 -2.28 10.50 7.30
CA ALA A 91 -0.91 10.04 7.08
C ALA A 91 -0.25 9.58 8.39
N GLY A 92 -0.54 10.24 9.53
CA GLY A 92 -0.07 9.83 10.84
C GLY A 92 -0.59 8.46 11.27
N GLU A 93 -1.87 8.16 11.01
CA GLU A 93 -2.42 6.83 11.26
C GLU A 93 -1.79 5.77 10.34
N ALA A 94 -1.55 6.10 9.06
CA ALA A 94 -0.84 5.20 8.15
C ALA A 94 0.55 4.85 8.67
N ASP A 95 1.32 5.85 9.14
CA ASP A 95 2.68 5.60 9.68
C ASP A 95 2.70 4.70 10.92
N LYS A 96 1.72 4.80 11.81
CA LYS A 96 1.59 3.89 12.96
C LYS A 96 1.46 2.44 12.49
N TYR A 97 0.60 2.19 11.51
CA TYR A 97 0.42 0.86 10.93
C TYR A 97 1.67 0.40 10.16
N LEU A 98 2.36 1.29 9.43
CA LEU A 98 3.59 0.95 8.73
C LEU A 98 4.74 0.61 9.68
N ALA A 99 4.82 1.27 10.83
CA ALA A 99 5.78 0.90 11.87
C ALA A 99 5.50 -0.51 12.41
N MET A 100 4.23 -0.86 12.64
CA MET A 100 3.84 -2.22 13.04
C MET A 100 4.18 -3.25 11.93
N ALA A 101 3.85 -2.95 10.68
CA ALA A 101 4.16 -3.82 9.55
C ALA A 101 5.66 -4.07 9.42
N GLN A 102 6.50 -3.02 9.54
CA GLN A 102 7.96 -3.12 9.48
C GLN A 102 8.53 -4.02 10.58
N ASN A 103 8.04 -3.86 11.81
CA ASN A 103 8.50 -4.70 12.93
C ASN A 103 8.15 -6.18 12.72
N LEU A 104 7.05 -6.48 12.02
CA LEU A 104 6.58 -7.85 11.77
C LEU A 104 7.13 -8.45 10.47
N ALA A 105 7.60 -7.64 9.52
CA ALA A 105 8.12 -8.11 8.24
C ALA A 105 9.46 -8.85 8.38
N GLY A 106 10.19 -8.65 9.46
CA GLY A 106 11.46 -9.33 9.77
C GLY A 106 12.65 -8.90 8.91
N ALA A 107 12.40 -8.18 7.81
CA ALA A 107 13.40 -7.61 6.92
C ALA A 107 12.88 -6.30 6.33
N ASP A 108 13.79 -5.53 5.74
CA ASP A 108 13.42 -4.31 5.03
C ASP A 108 12.56 -4.62 3.80
N ASN A 109 11.55 -3.80 3.52
CA ASN A 109 10.48 -4.16 2.62
C ASN A 109 10.08 -2.99 1.70
N ALA A 110 10.26 -3.17 0.39
CA ALA A 110 9.96 -2.17 -0.62
C ALA A 110 8.51 -1.67 -0.57
N GLU A 111 7.54 -2.53 -0.26
CA GLU A 111 6.13 -2.17 -0.18
C GLU A 111 5.85 -1.20 0.98
N ILE A 112 6.51 -1.41 2.12
CA ILE A 112 6.36 -0.55 3.30
C ILE A 112 6.97 0.82 3.02
N HIS A 113 8.17 0.88 2.43
CA HIS A 113 8.80 2.13 2.03
C HIS A 113 7.98 2.90 0.99
N LEU A 114 7.38 2.19 0.04
CA LEU A 114 6.49 2.80 -0.95
C LEU A 114 5.25 3.45 -0.29
N LEU A 115 4.62 2.79 0.67
CA LEU A 115 3.50 3.40 1.41
C LEU A 115 3.94 4.57 2.30
N ARG A 116 5.13 4.52 2.91
CA ARG A 116 5.72 5.67 3.63
C ARG A 116 5.95 6.87 2.71
N LYS A 117 6.43 6.61 1.49
CA LYS A 117 6.56 7.65 0.46
C LYS A 117 5.21 8.33 0.20
N ILE A 118 4.15 7.56 0.00
CA ILE A 118 2.84 8.12 -0.30
C ILE A 118 2.29 8.90 0.92
N ALA A 119 2.48 8.39 2.15
CA ALA A 119 2.08 9.08 3.37
C ALA A 119 2.82 10.43 3.54
N ALA A 120 4.13 10.47 3.28
CA ALA A 120 4.91 11.71 3.29
C ALA A 120 4.42 12.69 2.20
N SER A 121 4.09 12.18 1.01
CA SER A 121 3.51 13.02 -0.05
C SER A 121 2.16 13.62 0.35
N LEU A 122 1.29 12.88 1.04
CA LEU A 122 0.02 13.41 1.56
C LEU A 122 0.26 14.55 2.57
N ARG A 123 1.24 14.41 3.47
CA ARG A 123 1.62 15.50 4.40
C ARG A 123 2.12 16.73 3.66
N MET A 124 2.98 16.54 2.66
CA MET A 124 3.48 17.64 1.84
C MET A 124 2.33 18.43 1.22
N MET A 125 1.27 17.75 0.76
CA MET A 125 0.12 18.37 0.10
C MET A 125 -0.73 19.26 1.01
N VAL A 126 -0.59 19.18 2.34
CA VAL A 126 -1.26 20.13 3.27
C VAL A 126 -0.74 21.56 3.07
N ASN A 127 0.54 21.73 2.87
CA ASN A 127 1.18 23.02 2.56
C ASN A 127 2.48 22.79 1.75
N PRO A 128 2.39 22.62 0.43
CA PRO A 128 3.55 22.27 -0.39
C PRO A 128 4.71 23.25 -0.28
N ALA A 129 4.43 24.55 -0.22
CA ALA A 129 5.46 25.59 -0.16
C ALA A 129 6.34 25.48 1.11
N GLN A 130 5.77 25.12 2.23
CA GLN A 130 6.50 24.96 3.50
C GLN A 130 7.08 23.58 3.71
N ARG A 131 6.45 22.53 3.14
CA ARG A 131 6.74 21.13 3.43
C ARG A 131 7.55 20.39 2.37
N TYR A 132 7.85 21.06 1.23
CA TYR A 132 8.63 20.44 0.18
C TYR A 132 10.02 19.97 0.67
N MET A 133 10.71 20.81 1.48
CA MET A 133 12.04 20.48 2.00
C MET A 133 12.05 19.46 3.14
N THR A 134 10.92 19.16 3.74
CA THR A 134 10.77 18.18 4.83
C THR A 134 10.04 16.93 4.35
N ASP A 135 8.73 16.99 4.21
CA ASP A 135 7.91 15.84 3.80
C ASP A 135 8.19 15.42 2.34
N GLY A 136 8.47 16.37 1.44
CA GLY A 136 8.87 16.08 0.07
C GLY A 136 10.23 15.38 -0.01
N ALA A 137 11.22 15.83 0.77
CA ALA A 137 12.52 15.17 0.89
C ALA A 137 12.37 13.76 1.46
N LYS A 138 11.51 13.57 2.49
CA LYS A 138 11.21 12.26 3.06
C LYS A 138 10.55 11.33 2.03
N ALA A 139 9.59 11.84 1.25
CA ALA A 139 8.96 11.08 0.18
C ALA A 139 9.99 10.59 -0.87
N THR A 140 10.94 11.46 -1.24
CA THR A 140 12.02 11.12 -2.17
C THR A 140 12.96 10.06 -1.60
N GLU A 141 13.34 10.17 -0.33
CA GLU A 141 14.17 9.19 0.38
C GLU A 141 13.50 7.81 0.37
N GLU A 142 12.24 7.72 0.82
CA GLU A 142 11.48 6.47 0.91
C GLU A 142 11.30 5.81 -0.49
N MET A 143 11.07 6.62 -1.53
CA MET A 143 11.02 6.13 -2.90
C MET A 143 12.35 5.51 -3.33
N GLY A 144 13.46 6.17 -3.03
CA GLY A 144 14.80 5.68 -3.37
C GLY A 144 15.14 4.37 -2.64
N ILE A 145 14.68 4.19 -1.41
CA ILE A 145 14.83 2.92 -0.67
C ILE A 145 13.97 1.83 -1.31
N ALA A 146 12.70 2.09 -1.58
CA ALA A 146 11.80 1.13 -2.22
C ALA A 146 12.33 0.64 -3.57
N GLU A 147 12.84 1.56 -4.40
CA GLU A 147 13.42 1.23 -5.71
C GLU A 147 14.69 0.37 -5.59
N LYS A 148 15.55 0.64 -4.62
CA LYS A 148 16.76 -0.17 -4.37
C LYS A 148 16.43 -1.58 -3.89
N LEU A 149 15.40 -1.71 -3.05
CA LEU A 149 14.99 -3.01 -2.49
C LEU A 149 14.31 -3.89 -3.54
N ASP A 150 13.49 -3.31 -4.41
CA ASP A 150 12.82 -4.03 -5.51
C ASP A 150 12.63 -3.15 -6.75
N PRO A 151 13.64 -3.05 -7.63
CA PRO A 151 13.56 -2.26 -8.86
C PRO A 151 12.56 -2.84 -9.88
N SER A 152 12.15 -4.09 -9.70
CA SER A 152 11.16 -4.74 -10.57
C SER A 152 9.71 -4.48 -10.15
N ASN A 153 9.49 -3.94 -8.96
CA ASN A 153 8.16 -3.72 -8.38
C ASN A 153 7.30 -2.79 -9.26
N PRO A 154 6.13 -3.27 -9.76
CA PRO A 154 5.28 -2.46 -10.63
C PRO A 154 4.68 -1.26 -9.91
N ARG A 155 4.45 -1.33 -8.59
CA ARG A 155 3.90 -0.22 -7.79
C ARG A 155 4.90 0.91 -7.60
N VAL A 156 6.19 0.58 -7.47
CA VAL A 156 7.27 1.60 -7.50
C VAL A 156 7.25 2.33 -8.83
N ALA A 157 7.16 1.60 -9.95
CA ALA A 157 7.08 2.22 -11.28
C ALA A 157 5.82 3.08 -11.45
N LEU A 158 4.67 2.61 -10.95
CA LEU A 158 3.40 3.36 -10.96
C LEU A 158 3.52 4.69 -10.23
N ILE A 159 3.99 4.67 -8.98
CA ILE A 159 4.06 5.88 -8.16
C ILE A 159 5.11 6.88 -8.70
N LYS A 160 6.20 6.40 -9.31
CA LYS A 160 7.13 7.27 -10.04
C LYS A 160 6.47 7.92 -11.27
N ALA A 161 5.63 7.17 -11.99
CA ALA A 161 4.87 7.72 -13.10
C ALA A 161 3.87 8.79 -12.65
N GLU A 162 3.16 8.56 -11.54
CA GLU A 162 2.29 9.56 -10.92
C GLU A 162 3.05 10.83 -10.52
N ASP A 163 4.21 10.69 -9.88
CA ASP A 163 5.02 11.84 -9.48
C ASP A 163 5.38 12.71 -10.69
N VAL A 164 5.81 12.10 -11.80
CA VAL A 164 6.18 12.86 -13.02
C VAL A 164 4.93 13.45 -13.68
N TYR A 165 3.81 12.71 -13.71
CA TYR A 165 2.58 13.14 -14.36
C TYR A 165 1.89 14.32 -13.65
N PHE A 166 1.85 14.30 -12.31
CA PHE A 166 1.15 15.30 -11.50
C PHE A 166 2.01 16.48 -11.07
N THR A 167 3.34 16.36 -11.13
CA THR A 167 4.22 17.49 -10.86
C THR A 167 4.04 18.56 -11.95
N PRO A 168 3.87 19.85 -11.61
CA PRO A 168 3.84 20.91 -12.60
C PRO A 168 5.14 20.99 -13.42
N GLU A 169 5.03 21.32 -14.71
CA GLU A 169 6.18 21.35 -15.64
C GLU A 169 7.31 22.25 -15.15
N GLN A 170 7.00 23.40 -14.56
CA GLN A 170 7.97 24.32 -13.97
C GLN A 170 8.81 23.71 -12.83
N TYR A 171 8.36 22.58 -12.26
CA TYR A 171 9.06 21.81 -11.23
C TYR A 171 9.60 20.46 -11.76
N GLY A 172 9.68 20.31 -13.09
CA GLY A 172 10.26 19.13 -13.73
C GLY A 172 9.26 18.01 -14.03
N GLY A 173 7.96 18.21 -13.85
CA GLY A 173 6.93 17.28 -14.26
C GLY A 173 6.71 17.26 -15.77
N SER A 174 6.05 16.22 -16.26
CA SER A 174 5.67 16.08 -17.67
C SER A 174 4.55 15.05 -17.83
N LYS A 175 3.41 15.47 -18.34
CA LYS A 175 2.29 14.57 -18.62
C LYS A 175 2.68 13.51 -19.67
N THR A 176 3.36 13.93 -20.74
CA THR A 176 3.80 13.00 -21.80
C THR A 176 4.72 11.94 -21.27
N LYS A 177 5.77 12.34 -20.52
CA LYS A 177 6.71 11.41 -19.91
C LYS A 177 6.02 10.54 -18.85
N GLY A 178 5.10 11.09 -18.06
CA GLY A 178 4.30 10.33 -17.10
C GLY A 178 3.48 9.23 -17.78
N LEU A 179 2.85 9.52 -18.93
CA LEU A 179 2.11 8.50 -19.71
C LEU A 179 3.03 7.40 -20.25
N GLU A 180 4.24 7.71 -20.70
CA GLU A 180 5.23 6.69 -21.08
C GLU A 180 5.60 5.81 -19.89
N MET A 181 5.85 6.42 -18.72
CA MET A 181 6.16 5.68 -17.49
C MET A 181 4.99 4.82 -17.00
N PHE A 182 3.72 5.24 -17.20
CA PHE A 182 2.56 4.38 -16.93
C PHE A 182 2.51 3.14 -17.84
N LYS A 183 2.93 3.25 -19.11
CA LYS A 183 3.06 2.07 -20.00
C LYS A 183 4.12 1.10 -19.49
N GLU A 184 5.25 1.62 -19.01
CA GLU A 184 6.31 0.79 -18.41
C GLU A 184 5.81 0.13 -17.12
N ALA A 185 5.10 0.85 -16.25
CA ALA A 185 4.49 0.31 -15.05
C ALA A 185 3.49 -0.81 -15.39
N LEU A 186 2.63 -0.61 -16.39
CA LEU A 186 1.66 -1.61 -16.84
C LEU A 186 2.37 -2.87 -17.38
N ALA A 187 3.47 -2.72 -18.12
CA ALA A 187 4.27 -3.86 -18.56
C ALA A 187 4.83 -4.65 -17.38
N LYS A 188 5.33 -3.96 -16.33
CA LYS A 188 5.78 -4.60 -15.08
C LYS A 188 4.62 -5.29 -14.37
N PHE A 189 3.41 -4.69 -14.27
CA PHE A 189 2.24 -5.34 -13.70
C PHE A 189 1.85 -6.63 -14.44
N ASN A 190 1.94 -6.65 -15.77
CA ASN A 190 1.63 -7.83 -16.58
C ASN A 190 2.62 -8.98 -16.37
N ALA A 191 3.86 -8.66 -16.01
CA ALA A 191 4.90 -9.65 -15.69
C ALA A 191 4.91 -10.06 -14.20
N TYR A 192 4.33 -9.24 -13.32
CA TYR A 192 4.37 -9.43 -11.88
C TYR A 192 3.53 -10.64 -11.45
N LYS A 193 4.13 -11.44 -10.57
CA LYS A 193 3.45 -12.55 -9.90
C LYS A 193 3.65 -12.39 -8.39
N PRO A 194 2.61 -12.14 -7.60
CA PRO A 194 2.72 -12.10 -6.15
C PRO A 194 3.16 -13.48 -5.64
N LYS A 195 3.93 -13.51 -4.55
CA LYS A 195 4.41 -14.76 -3.94
C LYS A 195 3.25 -15.54 -3.29
N THR A 196 2.28 -14.82 -2.76
CA THR A 196 1.05 -15.37 -2.20
C THR A 196 -0.16 -14.60 -2.72
N SER A 197 -1.37 -15.16 -2.56
CA SER A 197 -2.63 -14.49 -2.90
C SER A 197 -2.90 -13.23 -2.11
N LEU A 198 -2.24 -13.05 -0.97
CA LEU A 198 -2.42 -11.92 -0.06
C LEU A 198 -1.38 -10.81 -0.25
N ASP A 199 -0.29 -11.08 -0.98
CA ASP A 199 0.73 -10.06 -1.24
C ASP A 199 0.16 -8.87 -2.02
N PRO A 200 0.73 -7.67 -1.83
CA PRO A 200 0.26 -6.48 -2.51
C PRO A 200 0.17 -6.67 -4.03
N ASN A 201 -1.01 -6.42 -4.59
CA ASN A 201 -1.31 -6.54 -6.02
C ASN A 201 -2.22 -5.42 -6.54
N TRP A 202 -2.22 -4.27 -5.85
CA TRP A 202 -2.94 -3.06 -6.23
C TRP A 202 -2.20 -2.25 -7.29
N GLY A 203 -2.90 -1.35 -7.98
CA GLY A 203 -2.33 -0.31 -8.83
C GLY A 203 -2.39 -0.59 -10.33
N LYS A 204 -2.63 -1.83 -10.77
CA LYS A 204 -2.74 -2.14 -12.21
C LYS A 204 -3.90 -1.37 -12.87
N THR A 205 -5.08 -1.42 -12.26
CA THR A 205 -6.27 -0.70 -12.73
C THR A 205 -6.04 0.81 -12.76
N GLU A 206 -5.24 1.36 -11.84
CA GLU A 206 -4.87 2.76 -11.83
C GLU A 206 -3.98 3.13 -13.02
N ALA A 207 -2.97 2.31 -13.34
CA ALA A 207 -2.14 2.50 -14.54
C ALA A 207 -2.97 2.44 -15.83
N GLU A 208 -3.88 1.47 -15.95
CA GLU A 208 -4.81 1.34 -17.08
C GLU A 208 -5.71 2.57 -17.22
N TYR A 209 -6.22 3.08 -16.10
CA TYR A 209 -7.04 4.29 -16.07
C TYR A 209 -6.31 5.50 -16.64
N PHE A 210 -5.08 5.79 -16.18
CA PHE A 210 -4.31 6.93 -16.71
C PHE A 210 -4.03 6.79 -18.21
N LEU A 211 -3.77 5.58 -18.69
CA LEU A 211 -3.53 5.33 -20.11
C LEU A 211 -4.80 5.41 -20.96
N SER A 212 -5.98 5.26 -20.37
CA SER A 212 -7.27 5.39 -21.06
C SER A 212 -7.74 6.84 -21.20
N MET A 213 -7.12 7.78 -20.46
CA MET A 213 -7.51 9.19 -20.55
C MET A 213 -7.13 9.77 -21.93
N PRO A 214 -8.01 10.56 -22.56
CA PRO A 214 -7.64 11.26 -23.77
C PRO A 214 -6.45 12.18 -23.52
N ALA A 215 -5.46 12.13 -24.40
CA ALA A 215 -4.35 13.07 -24.39
C ALA A 215 -4.93 14.49 -24.56
N LYS A 216 -4.84 15.31 -23.50
CA LYS A 216 -5.22 16.74 -23.57
C LYS A 216 -3.99 17.57 -23.82
#